data_e96d2a3255fa958b7324c572adf091ae
#
_entry.id   e96d2a3255fa958b7324c572adf091ae
#
_cell.length_a   1.000
_cell.length_b   1.000
_cell.length_c   1.000
_cell.angle_alpha   90.00
_cell.angle_beta   90.00
_cell.angle_gamma   90.00
#
_symmetry.space_group_name_H-M   'P 1'
#
loop_
_entity.id
_entity.type
_entity.pdbx_description
1 polymer ?
#
loop_
_entity_poly.entity_id
_entity_poly.type
_entity_poly.pdbx_seq_one_letter_code
_entity_poly.pdbx_strand_id
1 'polypeptide(L)'
;MANSNSAKLRLVLPSDGELSEPTLRFMRDCGIPVRRPSARRYTGSIPALPGVEVLFQRTADITQKVEEGSAELGITGLDRLLEYRNNELLVVALLEDLGFGRCEFVLAVPDAWLDVTSVDDLADVALDFHQHGKQLRIATKYPRLLRSHLFERGINYFTLVPASGTLEAAPAAGYADLIADLTATGTTLRENGLKTLEGGTILVSQSCLIGNLNSLSNNESNTHLARHLVELMESHLQAGPYFRLTANIKGFSPESVSATILARPKLSGLKGPTVSRVYNIAEEDWYSISLLIKKEALMDAVDHLRDCGGVEIAASQVNYLFKGKSKAFDNLF
;
A
#
# COMPACT_ATOMS: atom_id res chain seq x y z
N MET A 1 -39.74 -10.88 -16.40
CA MET A 1 -38.51 -10.94 -15.63
C MET A 1 -37.41 -10.43 -16.54
N ALA A 2 -37.09 -9.15 -16.44
CA ALA A 2 -36.03 -8.54 -17.24
C ALA A 2 -34.67 -8.99 -16.69
N ASN A 3 -33.94 -9.78 -17.48
CA ASN A 3 -32.54 -10.03 -17.26
C ASN A 3 -31.78 -8.70 -17.42
N SER A 4 -31.63 -7.95 -16.34
CA SER A 4 -30.67 -6.83 -16.29
C SER A 4 -29.26 -7.41 -16.23
N ASN A 5 -28.73 -7.68 -17.40
CA ASN A 5 -27.29 -7.90 -17.55
C ASN A 5 -26.59 -6.54 -17.39
N SER A 6 -26.71 -5.91 -16.20
CA SER A 6 -25.94 -4.71 -15.88
C SER A 6 -24.48 -5.14 -15.83
N ALA A 7 -23.63 -4.52 -16.65
CA ALA A 7 -22.20 -4.78 -16.64
C ALA A 7 -21.69 -4.61 -15.20
N LYS A 8 -21.14 -5.69 -14.63
CA LYS A 8 -20.57 -5.67 -13.28
C LYS A 8 -19.21 -5.02 -13.32
N LEU A 9 -18.90 -4.23 -12.30
CA LEU A 9 -17.53 -3.79 -12.05
C LEU A 9 -16.67 -4.99 -11.65
N ARG A 10 -15.57 -5.24 -12.36
CA ARG A 10 -14.67 -6.38 -12.12
C ARG A 10 -13.43 -5.89 -11.35
N LEU A 11 -13.20 -6.51 -10.20
CA LEU A 11 -12.04 -6.28 -9.35
C LEU A 11 -11.16 -7.55 -9.36
N VAL A 12 -9.91 -7.44 -9.82
CA VAL A 12 -8.95 -8.55 -9.80
C VAL A 12 -8.12 -8.51 -8.52
N LEU A 13 -8.05 -9.66 -7.83
CA LEU A 13 -7.25 -9.84 -6.61
C LEU A 13 -6.24 -10.97 -6.79
N PRO A 14 -5.11 -10.96 -6.03
CA PRO A 14 -4.14 -12.05 -6.00
C PRO A 14 -4.79 -13.38 -5.59
N SER A 15 -4.58 -14.43 -6.39
CA SER A 15 -5.08 -15.79 -6.10
C SER A 15 -4.19 -16.56 -5.14
N ASP A 16 -2.90 -16.23 -5.13
CA ASP A 16 -1.81 -16.92 -4.45
C ASP A 16 -0.65 -15.96 -4.13
N GLY A 17 0.41 -16.50 -3.52
CA GLY A 17 1.60 -15.74 -3.15
C GLY A 17 1.41 -14.84 -1.92
N GLU A 18 2.44 -14.07 -1.63
CA GLU A 18 2.54 -13.26 -0.41
C GLU A 18 1.47 -12.18 -0.27
N LEU A 19 0.91 -11.69 -1.38
CA LEU A 19 -0.11 -10.65 -1.38
C LEU A 19 -1.54 -11.17 -1.18
N SER A 20 -1.80 -12.47 -1.37
CA SER A 20 -3.16 -13.03 -1.40
C SER A 20 -3.88 -12.85 -0.05
N GLU A 21 -3.33 -13.39 1.02
CA GLU A 21 -3.94 -13.32 2.36
C GLU A 21 -3.98 -11.88 2.92
N PRO A 22 -2.90 -11.07 2.82
CA PRO A 22 -2.95 -9.68 3.23
C PRO A 22 -4.02 -8.86 2.47
N THR A 23 -4.21 -9.11 1.16
CA THR A 23 -5.27 -8.46 0.37
C THR A 23 -6.66 -8.79 0.92
N LEU A 24 -6.95 -10.06 1.19
CA LEU A 24 -8.25 -10.47 1.73
C LEU A 24 -8.50 -9.91 3.15
N ARG A 25 -7.43 -9.80 3.95
CA ARG A 25 -7.48 -9.16 5.26
C ARG A 25 -7.80 -7.67 5.12
N PHE A 26 -7.07 -6.96 4.28
CA PHE A 26 -7.30 -5.54 4.00
C PHE A 26 -8.73 -5.28 3.53
N MET A 27 -9.25 -6.08 2.58
CA MET A 27 -10.65 -5.98 2.13
C MET A 27 -11.65 -6.13 3.27
N ARG A 28 -11.40 -7.07 4.20
CA ARG A 28 -12.23 -7.27 5.39
C ARG A 28 -12.17 -6.09 6.35
N ASP A 29 -10.98 -5.55 6.58
CA ASP A 29 -10.75 -4.42 7.47
C ASP A 29 -11.38 -3.14 6.90
N CYS A 30 -11.44 -3.01 5.58
CA CYS A 30 -12.21 -1.98 4.87
C CYS A 30 -13.74 -2.21 4.89
N GLY A 31 -14.27 -3.21 5.60
CA GLY A 31 -15.70 -3.50 5.67
C GLY A 31 -16.31 -4.10 4.39
N ILE A 32 -15.49 -4.52 3.45
CA ILE A 32 -15.88 -5.12 2.15
C ILE A 32 -15.32 -6.55 1.99
N PRO A 33 -15.63 -7.47 2.92
CA PRO A 33 -15.11 -8.82 2.89
C PRO A 33 -15.48 -9.55 1.60
N VAL A 34 -14.49 -10.23 1.03
CA VAL A 34 -14.68 -11.04 -0.18
C VAL A 34 -15.19 -12.42 0.18
N ARG A 35 -16.30 -12.83 -0.42
CA ARG A 35 -16.80 -14.20 -0.35
C ARG A 35 -16.32 -14.99 -1.55
N ARG A 36 -15.49 -16.01 -1.29
CA ARG A 36 -15.03 -16.99 -2.28
C ARG A 36 -15.58 -18.37 -1.87
N PRO A 37 -16.47 -18.97 -2.67
CA PRO A 37 -17.14 -20.24 -2.27
C PRO A 37 -16.19 -21.40 -2.03
N SER A 38 -15.05 -21.44 -2.72
CA SER A 38 -13.95 -22.36 -2.45
C SER A 38 -12.64 -21.78 -2.96
N ALA A 39 -11.50 -22.21 -2.41
CA ALA A 39 -10.17 -21.79 -2.84
C ALA A 39 -9.87 -22.11 -4.32
N ARG A 40 -10.58 -23.08 -4.91
CA ARG A 40 -10.43 -23.46 -6.32
C ARG A 40 -11.23 -22.60 -7.29
N ARG A 41 -12.18 -21.77 -6.81
CA ARG A 41 -12.93 -20.88 -7.69
C ARG A 41 -12.12 -19.62 -7.96
N TYR A 42 -12.09 -19.23 -9.23
CA TYR A 42 -11.43 -17.97 -9.68
C TYR A 42 -12.36 -16.77 -9.63
N THR A 43 -13.57 -16.92 -9.07
CA THR A 43 -14.55 -15.83 -8.91
C THR A 43 -15.01 -15.74 -7.47
N GLY A 44 -15.35 -14.51 -7.05
CA GLY A 44 -15.90 -14.19 -5.75
C GLY A 44 -16.89 -13.03 -5.85
N SER A 45 -17.41 -12.61 -4.70
CA SER A 45 -18.32 -11.48 -4.59
C SER A 45 -18.07 -10.68 -3.33
N ILE A 46 -18.50 -9.43 -3.33
CA ILE A 46 -18.48 -8.55 -2.15
C ILE A 46 -19.97 -8.31 -1.78
N PRO A 47 -20.49 -8.94 -0.71
CA PRO A 47 -21.90 -8.81 -0.35
C PRO A 47 -22.36 -7.37 -0.11
N ALA A 48 -21.48 -6.52 0.42
CA ALA A 48 -21.76 -5.10 0.65
C ALA A 48 -21.86 -4.29 -0.67
N LEU A 49 -21.30 -4.80 -1.77
CA LEU A 49 -21.28 -4.17 -3.10
C LEU A 49 -21.73 -5.18 -4.17
N PRO A 50 -23.03 -5.50 -4.30
CA PRO A 50 -23.52 -6.60 -5.17
C PRO A 50 -23.19 -6.42 -6.65
N GLY A 51 -22.92 -5.18 -7.10
CA GLY A 51 -22.52 -4.88 -8.48
C GLY A 51 -21.04 -5.16 -8.77
N VAL A 52 -20.24 -5.56 -7.75
CA VAL A 52 -18.82 -5.87 -7.92
C VAL A 52 -18.63 -7.38 -8.04
N GLU A 53 -17.98 -7.81 -9.11
CA GLU A 53 -17.49 -9.18 -9.28
C GLU A 53 -16.00 -9.22 -8.98
N VAL A 54 -15.59 -10.18 -8.14
CA VAL A 54 -14.17 -10.39 -7.81
C VAL A 54 -13.63 -11.52 -8.68
N LEU A 55 -12.46 -11.27 -9.30
CA LEU A 55 -11.70 -12.26 -10.06
C LEU A 55 -10.38 -12.54 -9.34
N PHE A 56 -9.97 -13.80 -9.26
CA PHE A 56 -8.70 -14.19 -8.66
C PHE A 56 -7.71 -14.58 -9.75
N GLN A 57 -6.55 -13.92 -9.78
CA GLN A 57 -5.50 -14.13 -10.76
C GLN A 57 -4.12 -14.17 -10.09
N ARG A 58 -3.12 -14.73 -10.76
CA ARG A 58 -1.73 -14.62 -10.31
C ARG A 58 -1.32 -13.16 -10.27
N THR A 59 -0.57 -12.76 -9.25
CA THR A 59 -0.16 -11.36 -9.07
C THR A 59 0.55 -10.81 -10.32
N ALA A 60 1.32 -11.64 -11.03
CA ALA A 60 2.02 -11.24 -12.26
C ALA A 60 1.07 -10.87 -13.41
N ASP A 61 -0.14 -11.42 -13.44
CA ASP A 61 -1.08 -11.25 -14.56
C ASP A 61 -2.05 -10.08 -14.33
N ILE A 62 -2.15 -9.55 -13.11
CA ILE A 62 -3.16 -8.55 -12.72
C ILE A 62 -3.02 -7.27 -13.53
N THR A 63 -1.81 -6.72 -13.66
CA THR A 63 -1.56 -5.48 -14.40
C THR A 63 -2.04 -5.61 -15.85
N GLN A 64 -1.71 -6.71 -16.50
CA GLN A 64 -2.13 -6.98 -17.88
C GLN A 64 -3.67 -7.11 -17.98
N LYS A 65 -4.33 -7.81 -17.03
CA LYS A 65 -5.78 -7.96 -17.04
C LYS A 65 -6.53 -6.64 -16.89
N VAL A 66 -5.99 -5.72 -16.11
CA VAL A 66 -6.52 -4.37 -15.99
C VAL A 66 -6.23 -3.57 -17.28
N GLU A 67 -5.04 -3.67 -17.85
CA GLU A 67 -4.67 -2.95 -19.08
C GLU A 67 -5.50 -3.39 -20.29
N GLU A 68 -5.75 -4.68 -20.44
CA GLU A 68 -6.59 -5.25 -21.50
C GLU A 68 -8.08 -4.90 -21.34
N GLY A 69 -8.50 -4.30 -20.21
CA GLY A 69 -9.91 -4.04 -19.89
C GLY A 69 -10.71 -5.30 -19.54
N SER A 70 -10.04 -6.43 -19.24
CA SER A 70 -10.69 -7.63 -18.71
C SER A 70 -11.17 -7.43 -17.28
N ALA A 71 -10.65 -6.41 -16.58
CA ALA A 71 -11.14 -5.89 -15.32
C ALA A 71 -10.92 -4.37 -15.26
N GLU A 72 -11.75 -3.69 -14.50
CA GLU A 72 -11.66 -2.24 -14.29
C GLU A 72 -10.65 -1.87 -13.21
N LEU A 73 -10.55 -2.71 -12.16
CA LEU A 73 -9.72 -2.49 -10.99
C LEU A 73 -8.89 -3.73 -10.66
N GLY A 74 -7.74 -3.53 -9.99
CA GLY A 74 -6.92 -4.63 -9.50
C GLY A 74 -6.07 -4.25 -8.30
N ILE A 75 -5.78 -5.22 -7.41
CA ILE A 75 -4.77 -5.06 -6.34
C ILE A 75 -3.53 -5.86 -6.73
N THR A 76 -2.39 -5.19 -6.79
CA THR A 76 -1.10 -5.77 -7.16
C THR A 76 0.05 -5.06 -6.42
N GLY A 77 1.30 -5.47 -6.64
CA GLY A 77 2.47 -4.74 -6.18
C GLY A 77 2.81 -3.57 -7.11
N LEU A 78 3.31 -2.46 -6.56
CA LEU A 78 3.77 -1.32 -7.34
C LEU A 78 4.90 -1.73 -8.32
N ASP A 79 5.78 -2.65 -7.89
CA ASP A 79 6.80 -3.28 -8.73
C ASP A 79 6.20 -3.94 -9.98
N ARG A 80 5.08 -4.67 -9.82
CA ARG A 80 4.38 -5.34 -10.91
C ARG A 80 3.68 -4.33 -11.83
N LEU A 81 3.08 -3.31 -11.28
CA LEU A 81 2.51 -2.22 -12.07
C LEU A 81 3.58 -1.58 -12.96
N LEU A 82 4.70 -1.17 -12.37
CA LEU A 82 5.76 -0.45 -13.08
C LEU A 82 6.52 -1.32 -14.08
N GLU A 83 6.68 -2.62 -13.80
CA GLU A 83 7.34 -3.55 -14.72
C GLU A 83 6.47 -3.86 -15.95
N TYR A 84 5.15 -4.10 -15.76
CA TYR A 84 4.31 -4.71 -16.78
C TYR A 84 3.32 -3.78 -17.49
N ARG A 85 3.06 -2.57 -16.96
CA ARG A 85 2.20 -1.62 -17.69
C ARG A 85 2.90 -1.11 -18.95
N ASN A 86 2.19 -1.11 -20.08
CA ASN A 86 2.69 -0.58 -21.33
C ASN A 86 2.23 0.88 -21.55
N ASN A 87 1.05 1.24 -21.03
CA ASN A 87 0.49 2.58 -21.19
C ASN A 87 0.23 3.23 -19.80
N GLU A 88 1.06 4.20 -19.46
CA GLU A 88 1.00 4.94 -18.18
C GLU A 88 -0.22 5.85 -18.06
N LEU A 89 -0.81 6.24 -19.18
CA LEU A 89 -2.03 7.05 -19.21
C LEU A 89 -3.31 6.20 -19.11
N LEU A 90 -3.20 4.90 -19.32
CA LEU A 90 -4.34 3.99 -19.29
C LEU A 90 -4.52 3.30 -17.94
N VAL A 91 -3.41 2.80 -17.37
CA VAL A 91 -3.40 2.10 -16.08
C VAL A 91 -2.62 2.90 -15.05
N VAL A 92 -3.32 3.34 -14.04
CA VAL A 92 -2.77 4.18 -12.96
C VAL A 92 -2.96 3.54 -11.59
N ALA A 93 -2.07 3.89 -10.65
CA ALA A 93 -2.30 3.60 -9.24
C ALA A 93 -3.33 4.61 -8.69
N LEU A 94 -4.50 4.12 -8.28
CA LEU A 94 -5.54 4.91 -7.62
C LEU A 94 -5.21 5.12 -6.14
N LEU A 95 -4.70 4.08 -5.49
CA LEU A 95 -4.15 4.10 -4.15
C LEU A 95 -2.76 3.46 -4.20
N GLU A 96 -1.73 4.26 -4.00
CA GLU A 96 -0.33 3.82 -4.18
C GLU A 96 0.18 2.95 -3.04
N ASP A 97 -0.36 3.09 -1.83
CA ASP A 97 0.03 2.31 -0.65
C ASP A 97 -1.21 1.84 0.11
N LEU A 98 -1.45 0.54 0.08
CA LEU A 98 -2.53 -0.11 0.83
C LEU A 98 -2.11 -0.53 2.26
N GLY A 99 -0.89 -0.19 2.68
CA GLY A 99 -0.37 -0.44 4.02
C GLY A 99 0.21 -1.84 4.24
N PHE A 100 0.36 -2.65 3.19
CA PHE A 100 0.94 -4.00 3.27
C PHE A 100 1.77 -4.35 2.04
N GLY A 101 2.50 -5.48 2.09
CA GLY A 101 3.30 -5.98 0.98
C GLY A 101 4.53 -5.14 0.69
N ARG A 102 5.09 -4.45 1.70
CA ARG A 102 6.30 -3.62 1.55
C ARG A 102 7.52 -4.47 1.29
N CYS A 103 8.26 -4.13 0.25
CA CYS A 103 9.52 -4.74 -0.13
C CYS A 103 10.39 -3.74 -0.90
N GLU A 104 11.65 -4.10 -1.09
CA GLU A 104 12.59 -3.33 -1.90
C GLU A 104 13.05 -4.19 -3.07
N PHE A 105 13.11 -3.61 -4.26
CA PHE A 105 13.77 -4.20 -5.41
C PHE A 105 15.21 -3.74 -5.39
N VAL A 106 16.15 -4.68 -5.21
CA VAL A 106 17.56 -4.38 -4.94
C VAL A 106 18.50 -5.14 -5.84
N LEU A 107 19.68 -4.55 -6.08
CA LEU A 107 20.86 -5.25 -6.62
C LEU A 107 21.56 -5.98 -5.47
N ALA A 108 21.87 -7.26 -5.67
CA ALA A 108 22.61 -8.06 -4.70
C ALA A 108 23.72 -8.86 -5.39
N VAL A 109 24.93 -8.74 -4.83
CA VAL A 109 26.14 -9.38 -5.31
C VAL A 109 26.63 -10.45 -4.34
N PRO A 110 27.42 -11.43 -4.75
CA PRO A 110 28.07 -12.37 -3.83
C PRO A 110 28.87 -11.66 -2.73
N ASP A 111 28.75 -12.13 -1.49
CA ASP A 111 29.54 -11.63 -0.36
C ASP A 111 31.05 -11.71 -0.61
N ALA A 112 31.47 -12.67 -1.44
CA ALA A 112 32.88 -12.85 -1.84
C ALA A 112 33.42 -11.69 -2.71
N TRP A 113 32.56 -10.82 -3.23
CA TRP A 113 32.98 -9.61 -3.95
C TRP A 113 33.30 -8.50 -2.95
N LEU A 114 34.42 -8.61 -2.25
CA LEU A 114 34.77 -7.76 -1.10
C LEU A 114 34.86 -6.27 -1.46
N ASP A 115 35.42 -5.98 -2.64
CA ASP A 115 35.67 -4.62 -3.11
C ASP A 115 34.46 -3.99 -3.84
N VAL A 116 33.36 -4.73 -4.01
CA VAL A 116 32.13 -4.23 -4.63
C VAL A 116 31.12 -3.95 -3.53
N THR A 117 30.98 -2.70 -3.15
CA THR A 117 30.13 -2.25 -2.02
C THR A 117 29.03 -1.29 -2.47
N SER A 118 29.20 -0.66 -3.61
CA SER A 118 28.28 0.34 -4.17
C SER A 118 27.90 0.03 -5.63
N VAL A 119 26.93 0.76 -6.17
CA VAL A 119 26.57 0.68 -7.60
C VAL A 119 27.68 1.26 -8.48
N ASP A 120 28.46 2.21 -7.96
CA ASP A 120 29.57 2.79 -8.69
C ASP A 120 30.70 1.75 -8.86
N ASP A 121 31.01 0.96 -7.81
CA ASP A 121 31.96 -0.18 -7.93
C ASP A 121 31.45 -1.22 -8.94
N LEU A 122 30.13 -1.45 -8.98
CA LEU A 122 29.53 -2.35 -9.96
C LEU A 122 29.69 -1.85 -11.40
N ALA A 123 29.67 -0.54 -11.61
CA ALA A 123 29.92 0.06 -12.94
C ALA A 123 31.35 -0.22 -13.40
N ASP A 124 32.33 -0.12 -12.49
CA ASP A 124 33.74 -0.44 -12.78
C ASP A 124 33.91 -1.93 -13.12
N VAL A 125 33.26 -2.83 -12.38
CA VAL A 125 33.25 -4.28 -12.68
C VAL A 125 32.64 -4.57 -14.04
N ALA A 126 31.52 -3.91 -14.39
CA ALA A 126 30.88 -4.08 -15.70
C ALA A 126 31.81 -3.64 -16.85
N LEU A 127 32.55 -2.56 -16.66
CA LEU A 127 33.55 -2.06 -17.61
C LEU A 127 34.73 -3.02 -17.72
N ASP A 128 35.26 -3.53 -16.62
CA ASP A 128 36.36 -4.50 -16.63
C ASP A 128 35.96 -5.80 -17.34
N PHE A 129 34.77 -6.32 -17.10
CA PHE A 129 34.22 -7.49 -17.81
C PHE A 129 34.18 -7.23 -19.31
N HIS A 130 33.71 -6.06 -19.71
CA HIS A 130 33.63 -5.68 -21.11
C HIS A 130 35.02 -5.61 -21.79
N GLN A 131 36.02 -5.05 -21.11
CA GLN A 131 37.41 -4.98 -21.62
C GLN A 131 38.01 -6.37 -21.84
N HIS A 132 37.57 -7.36 -21.04
CA HIS A 132 37.97 -8.76 -21.17
C HIS A 132 37.05 -9.59 -22.09
N GLY A 133 36.20 -8.94 -22.89
CA GLY A 133 35.29 -9.59 -23.83
C GLY A 133 34.12 -10.34 -23.20
N LYS A 134 33.75 -9.99 -21.94
CA LYS A 134 32.65 -10.56 -21.20
C LYS A 134 31.57 -9.50 -20.94
N GLN A 135 30.40 -9.95 -20.53
CA GLN A 135 29.32 -9.08 -20.04
C GLN A 135 28.88 -9.52 -18.65
N LEU A 136 28.56 -8.55 -17.81
CA LEU A 136 28.04 -8.78 -16.49
C LEU A 136 26.63 -9.42 -16.58
N ARG A 137 26.46 -10.63 -16.07
CA ARG A 137 25.20 -11.37 -16.16
C ARG A 137 24.37 -11.13 -14.91
N ILE A 138 23.16 -10.60 -15.07
CA ILE A 138 22.26 -10.23 -13.97
C ILE A 138 20.96 -11.02 -14.07
N ALA A 139 20.67 -11.88 -13.10
CA ALA A 139 19.42 -12.61 -13.06
C ALA A 139 18.30 -11.78 -12.42
N THR A 140 17.15 -11.68 -13.09
CA THR A 140 16.01 -10.90 -12.59
C THR A 140 14.67 -11.38 -13.17
N LYS A 141 13.59 -11.04 -12.45
CA LYS A 141 12.19 -11.13 -12.91
C LYS A 141 11.64 -9.77 -13.36
N TYR A 142 12.44 -8.71 -13.24
CA TYR A 142 12.07 -7.31 -13.51
C TYR A 142 13.04 -6.65 -14.51
N PRO A 143 13.10 -7.17 -15.75
CA PRO A 143 14.10 -6.71 -16.74
C PRO A 143 13.93 -5.26 -17.16
N ARG A 144 12.69 -4.73 -17.19
CA ARG A 144 12.43 -3.35 -17.62
C ARG A 144 12.93 -2.35 -16.57
N LEU A 145 12.52 -2.52 -15.31
CA LEU A 145 12.94 -1.66 -14.20
C LEU A 145 14.45 -1.69 -14.01
N LEU A 146 15.02 -2.89 -14.01
CA LEU A 146 16.47 -3.05 -13.85
C LEU A 146 17.24 -2.36 -14.98
N ARG A 147 16.83 -2.55 -16.24
CA ARG A 147 17.51 -1.94 -17.39
C ARG A 147 17.49 -0.42 -17.32
N SER A 148 16.34 0.19 -16.96
CA SER A 148 16.22 1.64 -16.79
C SER A 148 17.20 2.14 -15.73
N HIS A 149 17.20 1.51 -14.56
CA HIS A 149 18.06 1.88 -13.45
C HIS A 149 19.57 1.78 -13.81
N LEU A 150 19.97 0.68 -14.45
CA LEU A 150 21.40 0.50 -14.85
C LEU A 150 21.83 1.56 -15.85
N PHE A 151 21.00 1.87 -16.86
CA PHE A 151 21.31 2.92 -17.85
C PHE A 151 21.39 4.31 -17.20
N GLU A 152 20.48 4.64 -16.26
CA GLU A 152 20.52 5.90 -15.52
C GLU A 152 21.81 6.04 -14.68
N ARG A 153 22.42 4.92 -14.27
CA ARG A 153 23.70 4.85 -13.56
C ARG A 153 24.92 4.70 -14.48
N GLY A 154 24.72 4.76 -15.82
CA GLY A 154 25.79 4.63 -16.78
C GLY A 154 26.34 3.22 -16.96
N ILE A 155 25.70 2.21 -16.39
CA ILE A 155 26.09 0.80 -16.54
C ILE A 155 25.48 0.27 -17.84
N ASN A 156 26.30 0.04 -18.87
CA ASN A 156 25.85 -0.31 -20.23
C ASN A 156 26.27 -1.73 -20.66
N TYR A 157 27.20 -2.36 -19.95
CA TYR A 157 27.82 -3.63 -20.35
C TYR A 157 27.30 -4.80 -19.51
N PHE A 158 26.03 -5.16 -19.71
CA PHE A 158 25.39 -6.25 -19.00
C PHE A 158 24.50 -7.10 -19.89
N THR A 159 24.20 -8.31 -19.44
CA THR A 159 23.20 -9.21 -20.02
C THR A 159 22.20 -9.60 -18.95
N LEU A 160 20.90 -9.45 -19.23
CA LEU A 160 19.84 -9.90 -18.33
C LEU A 160 19.57 -11.38 -18.57
N VAL A 161 19.63 -12.15 -17.49
CA VAL A 161 19.32 -13.59 -17.48
C VAL A 161 17.89 -13.76 -16.96
N PRO A 162 16.94 -14.20 -17.80
CA PRO A 162 15.59 -14.51 -17.35
C PRO A 162 15.64 -15.64 -16.32
N ALA A 163 14.97 -15.44 -15.18
CA ALA A 163 14.90 -16.46 -14.14
C ALA A 163 13.45 -16.80 -13.78
N SER A 164 13.18 -18.09 -13.73
CA SER A 164 11.87 -18.66 -13.38
C SER A 164 11.99 -19.51 -12.13
N GLY A 165 12.50 -18.99 -11.04
CA GLY A 165 12.71 -19.79 -9.81
C GLY A 165 13.36 -18.98 -8.71
N THR A 166 14.14 -19.66 -7.89
CA THR A 166 14.92 -19.07 -6.81
C THR A 166 16.11 -18.34 -7.41
N LEU A 167 16.04 -17.00 -7.41
CA LEU A 167 17.06 -16.13 -7.99
C LEU A 167 18.35 -16.14 -7.18
N GLU A 168 18.23 -16.26 -5.88
CA GLU A 168 19.35 -16.18 -4.93
C GLU A 168 20.41 -17.26 -5.16
N ALA A 169 20.02 -18.39 -5.76
CA ALA A 169 20.96 -19.46 -6.12
C ALA A 169 21.74 -19.18 -7.44
N ALA A 170 21.36 -18.19 -8.22
CA ALA A 170 21.91 -17.96 -9.56
C ALA A 170 23.42 -17.73 -9.57
N PRO A 171 24.00 -16.90 -8.68
CA PRO A 171 25.45 -16.69 -8.66
C PRO A 171 26.22 -17.96 -8.23
N ALA A 172 25.76 -18.65 -7.21
CA ALA A 172 26.40 -19.88 -6.73
C ALA A 172 26.34 -21.02 -7.78
N ALA A 173 25.27 -21.08 -8.57
CA ALA A 173 25.11 -22.02 -9.67
C ALA A 173 25.85 -21.60 -10.94
N GLY A 174 26.42 -20.40 -11.00
CA GLY A 174 27.27 -19.91 -12.10
C GLY A 174 26.52 -19.46 -13.36
N TYR A 175 25.19 -19.34 -13.36
CA TYR A 175 24.47 -18.87 -14.55
C TYR A 175 24.19 -17.36 -14.55
N ALA A 176 24.44 -16.67 -13.43
CA ALA A 176 24.50 -15.21 -13.35
C ALA A 176 25.66 -14.80 -12.44
N ASP A 177 26.12 -13.56 -12.53
CA ASP A 177 27.19 -13.03 -11.70
C ASP A 177 26.62 -12.32 -10.45
N LEU A 178 25.43 -11.75 -10.59
CA LEU A 178 24.66 -11.14 -9.51
C LEU A 178 23.16 -11.24 -9.81
N ILE A 179 22.34 -10.76 -8.87
CA ILE A 179 20.88 -10.76 -9.02
C ILE A 179 20.30 -9.36 -8.80
N ALA A 180 19.10 -9.16 -9.34
CA ALA A 180 18.21 -8.09 -8.94
C ALA A 180 16.83 -8.70 -8.58
N ASP A 181 16.45 -8.65 -7.31
CA ASP A 181 15.22 -9.28 -6.81
C ASP A 181 14.56 -8.47 -5.70
N LEU A 182 13.30 -8.80 -5.41
CA LEU A 182 12.56 -8.24 -4.28
C LEU A 182 13.05 -8.84 -2.97
N THR A 183 13.17 -7.99 -1.96
CA THR A 183 13.45 -8.41 -0.59
C THR A 183 12.66 -7.58 0.41
N ALA A 184 12.13 -8.21 1.45
CA ALA A 184 11.47 -7.51 2.55
C ALA A 184 12.45 -7.20 3.71
N THR A 185 13.34 -8.13 4.04
CA THR A 185 14.25 -8.05 5.19
C THR A 185 15.72 -8.31 4.85
N GLY A 186 16.00 -8.70 3.61
CA GLY A 186 17.33 -9.13 3.18
C GLY A 186 17.78 -10.48 3.76
N THR A 187 16.95 -11.18 4.52
CA THR A 187 17.34 -12.43 5.19
C THR A 187 17.69 -13.53 4.18
N THR A 188 16.83 -13.77 3.19
CA THR A 188 17.07 -14.79 2.16
C THR A 188 18.33 -14.49 1.36
N LEU A 189 18.63 -13.22 1.07
CA LEU A 189 19.86 -12.83 0.40
C LEU A 189 21.08 -13.22 1.23
N ARG A 190 21.12 -12.84 2.52
CA ARG A 190 22.23 -13.17 3.42
C ARG A 190 22.42 -14.68 3.61
N GLU A 191 21.34 -15.43 3.75
CA GLU A 191 21.40 -16.90 3.86
C GLU A 191 21.97 -17.58 2.62
N ASN A 192 21.91 -16.91 1.46
CA ASN A 192 22.50 -17.37 0.20
C ASN A 192 23.84 -16.70 -0.15
N GLY A 193 24.51 -16.06 0.84
CA GLY A 193 25.81 -15.44 0.67
C GLY A 193 25.79 -14.23 -0.29
N LEU A 194 24.69 -13.47 -0.28
CA LEU A 194 24.52 -12.26 -1.08
C LEU A 194 24.41 -11.03 -0.18
N LYS A 195 25.01 -9.92 -0.62
CA LYS A 195 24.90 -8.59 0.00
C LYS A 195 24.28 -7.59 -0.97
N THR A 196 23.50 -6.65 -0.45
CA THR A 196 23.00 -5.50 -1.20
C THR A 196 24.07 -4.44 -1.35
N LEU A 197 23.99 -3.65 -2.41
CA LEU A 197 24.92 -2.55 -2.69
C LEU A 197 24.39 -1.23 -2.14
N GLU A 198 25.29 -0.35 -1.72
CA GLU A 198 24.96 1.04 -1.45
C GLU A 198 24.48 1.71 -2.75
N GLY A 199 23.33 2.40 -2.69
CA GLY A 199 22.67 2.93 -3.88
C GLY A 199 22.02 1.86 -4.78
N GLY A 200 22.01 0.58 -4.37
CA GLY A 200 21.48 -0.55 -5.14
C GLY A 200 19.98 -0.80 -4.97
N THR A 201 19.28 0.00 -4.18
CA THR A 201 17.81 -0.04 -4.12
C THR A 201 17.24 0.64 -5.39
N ILE A 202 16.60 -0.15 -6.23
CA ILE A 202 16.03 0.27 -7.51
C ILE A 202 14.63 0.86 -7.29
N LEU A 203 13.84 0.22 -6.43
CA LEU A 203 12.45 0.59 -6.15
C LEU A 203 12.07 0.18 -4.73
N VAL A 204 11.40 1.07 -4.01
CA VAL A 204 10.61 0.71 -2.82
C VAL A 204 9.19 0.42 -3.27
N SER A 205 8.71 -0.79 -3.02
CA SER A 205 7.41 -1.27 -3.48
C SER A 205 6.50 -1.66 -2.32
N GLN A 206 5.22 -1.57 -2.57
CA GLN A 206 4.13 -1.98 -1.68
C GLN A 206 2.92 -2.38 -2.53
N SER A 207 1.88 -2.93 -1.88
CA SER A 207 0.61 -3.19 -2.56
C SER A 207 -0.10 -1.90 -2.91
N CYS A 208 -0.66 -1.85 -4.12
CA CYS A 208 -1.42 -0.72 -4.64
C CYS A 208 -2.75 -1.18 -5.27
N LEU A 209 -3.73 -0.28 -5.30
CA LEU A 209 -4.94 -0.43 -6.10
C LEU A 209 -4.73 0.26 -7.44
N ILE A 210 -4.87 -0.48 -8.52
CA ILE A 210 -4.75 0.03 -9.89
C ILE A 210 -6.09 0.09 -10.60
N GLY A 211 -6.24 0.98 -11.56
CA GLY A 211 -7.46 1.11 -12.36
C GLY A 211 -7.18 1.43 -13.81
N ASN A 212 -8.06 0.95 -14.69
CA ASN A 212 -8.08 1.28 -16.11
C ASN A 212 -9.02 2.47 -16.34
N LEU A 213 -8.44 3.63 -16.66
CA LEU A 213 -9.18 4.89 -16.79
C LEU A 213 -10.27 4.83 -17.86
N ASN A 214 -9.99 4.24 -19.01
CA ASN A 214 -10.97 4.13 -20.10
C ASN A 214 -12.13 3.23 -19.71
N SER A 215 -11.85 2.07 -19.11
CA SER A 215 -12.90 1.12 -18.70
C SER A 215 -13.79 1.70 -17.59
N LEU A 216 -13.22 2.50 -16.69
CA LEU A 216 -13.93 3.20 -15.63
C LEU A 216 -14.82 4.32 -16.16
N SER A 217 -14.35 5.08 -17.17
CA SER A 217 -15.10 6.21 -17.74
C SER A 217 -16.25 5.81 -18.67
N ASN A 218 -16.16 4.63 -19.27
CA ASN A 218 -17.13 4.19 -20.30
C ASN A 218 -18.49 3.72 -19.75
N ASN A 219 -18.62 3.53 -18.43
CA ASN A 219 -19.84 3.03 -17.81
C ASN A 219 -20.10 3.76 -16.47
N GLU A 220 -21.09 4.66 -16.48
CA GLU A 220 -21.44 5.49 -15.32
C GLU A 220 -21.78 4.66 -14.06
N SER A 221 -22.46 3.51 -14.22
CA SER A 221 -22.75 2.61 -13.10
C SER A 221 -21.48 2.00 -12.50
N ASN A 222 -20.52 1.60 -13.34
CA ASN A 222 -19.23 1.07 -12.90
C ASN A 222 -18.37 2.16 -12.27
N THR A 223 -18.39 3.38 -12.80
CA THR A 223 -17.74 4.55 -12.22
C THR A 223 -18.21 4.81 -10.79
N HIS A 224 -19.52 4.78 -10.58
CA HIS A 224 -20.12 4.99 -9.25
C HIS A 224 -19.74 3.88 -8.25
N LEU A 225 -19.76 2.61 -8.68
CA LEU A 225 -19.33 1.47 -7.86
C LEU A 225 -17.85 1.52 -7.54
N ALA A 226 -17.01 1.87 -8.52
CA ALA A 226 -15.58 2.03 -8.35
C ALA A 226 -15.27 3.15 -7.33
N ARG A 227 -15.99 4.28 -7.44
CA ARG A 227 -15.87 5.39 -6.48
C ARG A 227 -16.16 4.93 -5.05
N HIS A 228 -17.28 4.23 -4.82
CA HIS A 228 -17.64 3.72 -3.49
C HIS A 228 -16.56 2.78 -2.94
N LEU A 229 -16.04 1.87 -3.77
CA LEU A 229 -15.00 0.93 -3.37
C LEU A 229 -13.70 1.65 -3.01
N VAL A 230 -13.26 2.60 -3.84
CA VAL A 230 -12.05 3.40 -3.62
C VAL A 230 -12.21 4.26 -2.37
N GLU A 231 -13.35 4.94 -2.19
CA GLU A 231 -13.61 5.78 -1.01
C GLU A 231 -13.62 4.97 0.30
N LEU A 232 -14.16 3.75 0.31
CA LEU A 232 -14.10 2.87 1.49
C LEU A 232 -12.65 2.49 1.83
N MET A 233 -11.85 2.11 0.83
CA MET A 233 -10.43 1.79 1.04
C MET A 233 -9.64 3.02 1.49
N GLU A 234 -9.79 4.15 0.80
CA GLU A 234 -9.08 5.39 1.11
C GLU A 234 -9.43 5.91 2.52
N SER A 235 -10.72 5.91 2.88
CA SER A 235 -11.16 6.36 4.20
C SER A 235 -10.69 5.45 5.34
N HIS A 236 -10.59 4.14 5.10
CA HIS A 236 -9.99 3.19 6.03
C HIS A 236 -8.50 3.47 6.25
N LEU A 237 -7.73 3.65 5.17
CA LEU A 237 -6.30 4.00 5.24
C LEU A 237 -6.09 5.35 5.95
N GLN A 238 -6.94 6.34 5.68
CA GLN A 238 -6.88 7.64 6.33
C GLN A 238 -7.23 7.60 7.82
N ALA A 239 -8.08 6.66 8.24
CA ALA A 239 -8.45 6.46 9.64
C ALA A 239 -7.35 5.73 10.44
N GLY A 240 -6.58 4.88 9.76
CA GLY A 240 -5.55 4.03 10.37
C GLY A 240 -4.61 4.72 11.36
N PRO A 241 -4.13 5.95 11.10
CA PRO A 241 -3.25 6.69 12.02
C PRO A 241 -3.93 7.26 13.26
N TYR A 242 -5.27 7.18 13.42
CA TYR A 242 -6.00 7.92 14.45
C TYR A 242 -6.72 7.04 15.45
N PHE A 243 -6.82 7.58 16.69
CA PHE A 243 -7.80 7.18 17.70
C PHE A 243 -8.81 8.30 17.93
N ARG A 244 -10.03 7.93 18.28
CA ARG A 244 -10.98 8.84 18.90
C ARG A 244 -10.83 8.72 20.42
N LEU A 245 -10.50 9.83 21.08
CA LEU A 245 -10.52 9.96 22.53
C LEU A 245 -11.82 10.62 22.94
N THR A 246 -12.40 10.10 24.02
CA THR A 246 -13.50 10.73 24.74
C THR A 246 -13.14 10.83 26.24
N ALA A 247 -13.55 11.89 26.90
CA ALA A 247 -13.36 12.06 28.34
C ALA A 247 -14.47 12.93 28.90
N ASN A 248 -14.72 12.86 30.20
CA ASN A 248 -15.59 13.78 30.92
C ASN A 248 -14.74 14.76 31.72
N ILE A 249 -15.02 16.06 31.61
CA ILE A 249 -14.30 17.15 32.28
C ILE A 249 -15.32 18.03 33.01
N LYS A 250 -15.05 18.38 34.26
CA LYS A 250 -15.83 19.33 35.02
C LYS A 250 -15.42 20.76 34.63
N GLY A 251 -16.37 21.65 34.39
CA GLY A 251 -16.06 23.02 33.98
C GLY A 251 -17.26 23.95 34.08
N PHE A 252 -17.01 25.26 33.93
CA PHE A 252 -18.05 26.30 34.03
C PHE A 252 -18.84 26.49 32.73
N SER A 253 -18.21 26.22 31.57
CA SER A 253 -18.86 26.31 30.28
C SER A 253 -18.12 25.46 29.25
N PRO A 254 -18.76 25.14 28.10
CA PRO A 254 -18.09 24.45 26.98
C PRO A 254 -16.84 25.20 26.48
N GLU A 255 -16.90 26.54 26.47
CA GLU A 255 -15.80 27.40 26.01
C GLU A 255 -14.61 27.31 26.95
N SER A 256 -14.84 27.31 28.29
CA SER A 256 -13.78 27.18 29.29
C SER A 256 -13.08 25.82 29.19
N VAL A 257 -13.83 24.74 29.03
CA VAL A 257 -13.29 23.38 28.85
C VAL A 257 -12.51 23.29 27.53
N SER A 258 -13.06 23.84 26.45
CA SER A 258 -12.39 23.88 25.15
C SER A 258 -11.07 24.65 25.20
N ALA A 259 -11.04 25.81 25.85
CA ALA A 259 -9.84 26.64 26.00
C ALA A 259 -8.71 25.91 26.72
N THR A 260 -9.05 25.15 27.80
CA THR A 260 -8.06 24.36 28.55
C THR A 260 -7.42 23.28 27.69
N ILE A 261 -8.22 22.58 26.87
CA ILE A 261 -7.73 21.52 25.96
C ILE A 261 -6.87 22.15 24.84
N LEU A 262 -7.31 23.29 24.28
CA LEU A 262 -6.61 23.99 23.22
C LEU A 262 -5.28 24.62 23.66
N ALA A 263 -4.98 24.68 24.96
CA ALA A 263 -3.68 25.14 25.46
C ALA A 263 -2.50 24.31 24.92
N ARG A 264 -2.74 23.04 24.50
CA ARG A 264 -1.75 22.20 23.81
C ARG A 264 -2.25 21.82 22.39
N PRO A 265 -2.06 22.67 21.37
CA PRO A 265 -2.64 22.50 20.03
C PRO A 265 -2.33 21.18 19.35
N LYS A 266 -1.14 20.61 19.57
CA LYS A 266 -0.74 19.28 19.03
C LYS A 266 -1.55 18.11 19.59
N LEU A 267 -2.16 18.30 20.77
CA LEU A 267 -2.93 17.27 21.49
C LEU A 267 -4.44 17.57 21.51
N SER A 268 -4.88 18.58 20.76
CA SER A 268 -6.27 19.07 20.78
C SER A 268 -7.13 18.50 19.65
N GLY A 269 -6.63 17.54 18.87
CA GLY A 269 -7.35 16.93 17.76
C GLY A 269 -7.13 17.63 16.42
N LEU A 270 -7.72 17.08 15.34
CA LEU A 270 -7.51 17.56 13.96
C LEU A 270 -8.01 18.99 13.73
N LYS A 271 -9.14 19.36 14.34
CA LYS A 271 -9.79 20.69 14.23
C LYS A 271 -10.25 21.24 15.57
N GLY A 272 -9.71 20.68 16.67
CA GLY A 272 -10.13 20.99 18.04
C GLY A 272 -11.11 19.97 18.61
N PRO A 273 -11.41 20.07 19.92
CA PRO A 273 -12.33 19.21 20.62
C PRO A 273 -13.80 19.53 20.28
N THR A 274 -14.64 18.50 20.22
CA THR A 274 -16.07 18.67 20.35
C THR A 274 -16.40 18.61 21.86
N VAL A 275 -17.14 19.58 22.37
CA VAL A 275 -17.54 19.67 23.79
C VAL A 275 -19.05 19.64 23.88
N SER A 276 -19.60 18.71 24.67
CA SER A 276 -21.04 18.56 24.86
C SER A 276 -21.38 18.46 26.36
N ARG A 277 -22.48 19.05 26.80
CA ARG A 277 -22.91 19.00 28.19
C ARG A 277 -23.33 17.56 28.59
N VAL A 278 -22.90 17.12 29.74
CA VAL A 278 -23.32 15.82 30.34
C VAL A 278 -24.43 16.11 31.32
N TYR A 279 -25.57 15.43 31.18
CA TYR A 279 -26.67 15.49 32.10
C TYR A 279 -26.51 14.40 33.16
N ASN A 280 -26.41 14.78 34.43
CA ASN A 280 -26.24 13.86 35.57
C ASN A 280 -27.23 14.15 36.68
N ILE A 281 -27.43 13.18 37.59
CA ILE A 281 -28.41 13.27 38.71
C ILE A 281 -28.01 14.34 39.74
N ALA A 282 -26.70 14.60 39.87
CA ALA A 282 -26.19 15.56 40.86
C ALA A 282 -26.25 17.02 40.36
N GLU A 283 -26.78 17.27 39.16
CA GLU A 283 -26.87 18.60 38.51
C GLU A 283 -25.53 19.33 38.44
N GLU A 284 -24.41 18.58 38.44
CA GLU A 284 -23.08 19.17 38.33
C GLU A 284 -22.74 19.49 36.86
N ASP A 285 -21.92 20.54 36.63
CA ASP A 285 -21.49 20.98 35.31
C ASP A 285 -20.35 20.11 34.77
N TRP A 286 -20.72 19.01 34.13
CA TRP A 286 -19.84 18.10 33.43
C TRP A 286 -19.99 18.23 31.92
N TYR A 287 -18.85 18.09 31.19
CA TYR A 287 -18.78 18.15 29.76
C TYR A 287 -18.07 16.93 29.22
N SER A 288 -18.68 16.26 28.25
CA SER A 288 -18.04 15.21 27.48
C SER A 288 -17.28 15.83 26.31
N ILE A 289 -16.05 15.45 26.14
CA ILE A 289 -15.21 15.86 25.03
C ILE A 289 -15.00 14.70 24.06
N SER A 290 -14.83 15.02 22.79
CA SER A 290 -14.40 14.06 21.77
C SER A 290 -13.37 14.73 20.84
N LEU A 291 -12.27 14.02 20.59
CA LEU A 291 -11.23 14.50 19.68
C LEU A 291 -10.55 13.34 18.94
N LEU A 292 -10.02 13.62 17.76
CA LEU A 292 -9.23 12.65 16.96
C LEU A 292 -7.75 12.94 17.16
N ILE A 293 -7.00 11.95 17.63
CA ILE A 293 -5.58 12.07 17.93
C ILE A 293 -4.78 11.03 17.15
N LYS A 294 -3.57 11.39 16.72
CA LYS A 294 -2.66 10.43 16.12
C LYS A 294 -2.26 9.35 17.13
N LYS A 295 -2.13 8.11 16.67
CA LYS A 295 -1.76 6.95 17.51
C LYS A 295 -0.45 7.17 18.26
N GLU A 296 0.53 7.80 17.62
CA GLU A 296 1.84 8.12 18.20
C GLU A 296 1.77 9.10 19.38
N ALA A 297 0.75 9.95 19.42
CA ALA A 297 0.52 10.95 20.48
C ALA A 297 -0.53 10.50 21.51
N LEU A 298 -0.92 9.22 21.51
CA LEU A 298 -2.03 8.73 22.36
C LEU A 298 -1.77 8.98 23.85
N MET A 299 -0.61 8.58 24.36
CA MET A 299 -0.34 8.71 25.80
C MET A 299 -0.18 10.17 26.21
N ASP A 300 0.50 10.98 25.41
CA ASP A 300 0.63 12.42 25.67
C ASP A 300 -0.73 13.12 25.71
N ALA A 301 -1.66 12.69 24.84
CA ALA A 301 -3.01 13.24 24.82
C ALA A 301 -3.84 12.78 26.03
N VAL A 302 -3.69 11.54 26.47
CA VAL A 302 -4.33 11.02 27.68
C VAL A 302 -3.84 11.80 28.91
N ASP A 303 -2.54 12.03 29.04
CA ASP A 303 -1.96 12.77 30.16
C ASP A 303 -2.39 14.25 30.12
N HIS A 304 -2.43 14.85 28.94
CA HIS A 304 -2.97 16.22 28.79
C HIS A 304 -4.44 16.31 29.22
N LEU A 305 -5.27 15.33 28.87
CA LEU A 305 -6.66 15.31 29.31
C LEU A 305 -6.79 15.15 30.84
N ARG A 306 -5.91 14.35 31.47
CA ARG A 306 -5.85 14.22 32.93
C ARG A 306 -5.45 15.54 33.59
N ASP A 307 -4.44 16.23 33.05
CA ASP A 307 -4.03 17.56 33.50
C ASP A 307 -5.17 18.57 33.42
N CYS A 308 -6.05 18.43 32.44
CA CYS A 308 -7.28 19.24 32.28
C CYS A 308 -8.43 18.81 33.23
N GLY A 309 -8.22 17.85 34.14
CA GLY A 309 -9.25 17.30 35.03
C GLY A 309 -10.14 16.25 34.35
N GLY A 310 -9.67 15.65 33.25
CA GLY A 310 -10.39 14.61 32.52
C GLY A 310 -10.47 13.29 33.30
N VAL A 311 -11.66 12.74 33.37
CA VAL A 311 -11.96 11.42 33.93
C VAL A 311 -12.63 10.53 32.89
N GLU A 312 -12.64 9.21 33.14
CA GLU A 312 -13.29 8.23 32.27
C GLU A 312 -12.79 8.33 30.81
N ILE A 313 -11.45 8.48 30.64
CA ILE A 313 -10.84 8.65 29.32
C ILE A 313 -10.90 7.33 28.56
N ALA A 314 -11.61 7.32 27.45
CA ALA A 314 -11.73 6.16 26.56
C ALA A 314 -11.09 6.45 25.20
N ALA A 315 -10.40 5.43 24.66
CA ALA A 315 -9.83 5.46 23.32
C ALA A 315 -10.52 4.41 22.44
N SER A 316 -10.98 4.79 21.27
CA SER A 316 -11.56 3.88 20.28
C SER A 316 -10.89 4.03 18.93
N GLN A 317 -10.77 2.92 18.19
CA GLN A 317 -10.29 2.96 16.81
C GLN A 317 -11.31 3.66 15.90
N VAL A 318 -10.81 4.38 14.93
CA VAL A 318 -11.62 4.98 13.88
C VAL A 318 -11.54 4.05 12.66
N ASN A 319 -12.66 3.49 12.24
CA ASN A 319 -12.70 2.58 11.11
C ASN A 319 -12.58 3.30 9.77
N TYR A 320 -13.20 4.48 9.67
CA TYR A 320 -13.19 5.30 8.46
C TYR A 320 -13.06 6.78 8.81
N LEU A 321 -12.28 7.48 8.00
CA LEU A 321 -12.15 8.94 8.05
C LEU A 321 -12.33 9.50 6.63
N PHE A 322 -13.56 9.87 6.29
CA PHE A 322 -13.87 10.48 5.01
C PHE A 322 -13.45 11.95 4.99
N LYS A 323 -12.72 12.36 3.98
CA LYS A 323 -12.43 13.77 3.68
C LYS A 323 -13.52 14.35 2.79
N GLY A 324 -13.56 15.69 2.67
CA GLY A 324 -14.55 16.37 1.83
C GLY A 324 -14.51 15.96 0.35
N LYS A 325 -13.36 15.46 -0.12
CA LYS A 325 -13.15 14.88 -1.45
C LYS A 325 -12.21 13.71 -1.38
N SER A 326 -12.46 12.68 -2.19
CA SER A 326 -11.54 11.57 -2.40
C SER A 326 -10.42 12.00 -3.32
N LYS A 327 -9.18 11.99 -2.83
CA LYS A 327 -8.03 12.33 -3.67
C LYS A 327 -7.78 11.28 -4.76
N ALA A 328 -8.04 10.01 -4.42
CA ALA A 328 -7.81 8.90 -5.32
C ALA A 328 -8.74 8.92 -6.53
N PHE A 329 -9.95 9.47 -6.38
CA PHE A 329 -10.96 9.50 -7.45
C PHE A 329 -11.05 10.86 -8.16
N ASP A 330 -10.87 11.97 -7.44
CA ASP A 330 -10.93 13.32 -8.02
C ASP A 330 -9.76 13.60 -8.99
N ASN A 331 -8.66 12.83 -8.92
CA ASN A 331 -7.55 12.90 -9.89
C ASN A 331 -7.85 12.14 -11.21
N LEU A 332 -8.99 11.48 -11.34
CA LEU A 332 -9.35 10.64 -12.49
C LEU A 332 -10.30 11.35 -13.47
N PHE A 333 -10.98 12.37 -13.05
CA PHE A 333 -11.99 13.13 -13.77
C PHE A 333 -11.87 14.63 -13.40
#